data_4708669130c20a73f425a2b95ad1fb3c
#
_entry.id   4708669130c20a73f425a2b95ad1fb3c
#
_cell.length_a   1.000
_cell.length_b   1.000
_cell.length_c   1.000
_cell.angle_alpha   90.00
_cell.angle_beta   90.00
_cell.angle_gamma   90.00
#
_symmetry.space_group_name_H-M   'P 1'
#
loop_
_entity.id
_entity.type
_entity.pdbx_description
1 polymer ?
#
loop_
_entity_poly.entity_id
_entity_poly.type
_entity_poly.pdbx_seq_one_letter_code
_entity_poly.pdbx_strand_id
1 'polypeptide(L)'
;MSDPVPTATLFPAFLDLRDRPVLVVGGGGVARRKIAALLPTGAIVRVGAPALDPEVADWVASGRITHLDGRFESQWLDGAWLVIVATDDAETNRTVAEAAHARRIWANVVDDAPLCSFQ
;
A
#
# COMPACT_ATOMS: atom_id res chain seq x y z
N MET A 1 18.40 22.33 -21.39
CA MET A 1 18.10 20.99 -20.95
C MET A 1 18.54 20.83 -19.50
N SER A 2 17.64 20.54 -18.63
CA SER A 2 18.03 20.28 -17.26
C SER A 2 18.60 18.87 -17.15
N ASP A 3 19.65 18.70 -16.37
CA ASP A 3 20.15 17.38 -16.07
C ASP A 3 19.08 16.57 -15.32
N PRO A 4 18.98 15.26 -15.57
CA PRO A 4 18.10 14.44 -14.76
C PRO A 4 18.52 14.54 -13.30
N VAL A 5 17.53 14.63 -12.42
CA VAL A 5 17.80 14.59 -11.00
C VAL A 5 18.52 13.27 -10.70
N PRO A 6 19.71 13.31 -10.09
CA PRO A 6 20.40 12.09 -9.77
C PRO A 6 19.53 11.17 -8.91
N THR A 7 19.42 9.92 -9.31
CA THR A 7 18.74 8.93 -8.48
C THR A 7 19.51 8.76 -7.19
N ALA A 8 18.87 9.02 -6.08
CA ALA A 8 19.49 8.79 -4.78
C ALA A 8 19.79 7.29 -4.61
N THR A 9 20.92 6.98 -4.00
CA THR A 9 21.18 5.61 -3.57
C THR A 9 20.22 5.24 -2.47
N LEU A 10 19.48 4.16 -2.67
CA LEU A 10 18.51 3.70 -1.68
C LEU A 10 19.21 3.07 -0.49
N PHE A 11 18.70 3.33 0.70
CA PHE A 11 19.18 2.71 1.92
C PHE A 11 18.46 1.37 2.11
N PRO A 12 19.19 0.24 2.11
CA PRO A 12 18.55 -1.07 2.29
C PRO A 12 18.10 -1.26 3.73
N ALA A 13 16.89 -1.80 3.88
CA ALA A 13 16.33 -2.07 5.21
C ALA A 13 15.40 -3.29 5.14
N PHE A 14 15.39 -4.05 6.23
CA PHE A 14 14.40 -5.11 6.46
C PHE A 14 13.50 -4.65 7.59
N LEU A 15 12.19 -4.57 7.32
CA LEU A 15 11.24 -3.98 8.25
C LEU A 15 10.60 -5.05 9.12
N ASP A 16 10.59 -4.81 10.43
CA ASP A 16 9.78 -5.60 11.36
C ASP A 16 8.38 -4.99 11.40
N LEU A 17 7.42 -5.66 10.78
CA LEU A 17 6.05 -5.17 10.67
C LEU A 17 5.10 -5.81 11.69
N ARG A 18 5.60 -6.60 12.63
CA ARG A 18 4.74 -7.26 13.63
C ARG A 18 3.91 -6.21 14.38
N ASP A 19 2.61 -6.42 14.38
CA ASP A 19 1.64 -5.56 15.05
C ASP A 19 1.62 -4.11 14.54
N ARG A 20 2.17 -3.87 13.35
CA ARG A 20 2.15 -2.54 12.73
C ARG A 20 1.11 -2.46 11.62
N PRO A 21 0.24 -1.44 11.64
CA PRO A 21 -0.76 -1.26 10.58
C PRO A 21 -0.11 -0.97 9.23
N VAL A 22 -0.57 -1.70 8.22
CA VAL A 22 -0.18 -1.54 6.83
C VAL A 22 -1.44 -1.42 5.98
N LEU A 23 -1.52 -0.39 5.16
CA LEU A 23 -2.63 -0.18 4.24
C LEU A 23 -2.26 -0.72 2.85
N VAL A 24 -3.17 -1.48 2.26
CA VAL A 24 -3.10 -1.85 0.84
C VAL A 24 -4.29 -1.21 0.14
N VAL A 25 -4.04 -0.38 -0.85
CA VAL A 25 -5.09 0.25 -1.67
C VAL A 25 -5.18 -0.50 -2.99
N GLY A 26 -6.32 -1.13 -3.22
CA GLY A 26 -6.56 -2.00 -4.35
C GLY A 26 -7.06 -3.36 -3.89
N GLY A 27 -7.95 -3.98 -4.66
CA GLY A 27 -8.59 -5.23 -4.25
C GLY A 27 -8.46 -6.36 -5.27
N GLY A 28 -7.67 -6.19 -6.33
CA GLY A 28 -7.49 -7.19 -7.38
C GLY A 28 -6.34 -8.15 -7.14
N GLY A 29 -5.90 -8.81 -8.22
CA GLY A 29 -4.86 -9.83 -8.13
C GLY A 29 -3.50 -9.32 -7.68
N VAL A 30 -3.13 -8.09 -8.05
CA VAL A 30 -1.87 -7.49 -7.60
C VAL A 30 -1.92 -7.23 -6.09
N ALA A 31 -3.02 -6.65 -5.61
CA ALA A 31 -3.23 -6.44 -4.17
C ALA A 31 -3.19 -7.77 -3.42
N ARG A 32 -3.83 -8.81 -3.96
CA ARG A 32 -3.80 -10.15 -3.36
C ARG A 32 -2.36 -10.64 -3.15
N ARG A 33 -1.50 -10.52 -4.16
CA ARG A 33 -0.10 -10.96 -4.04
C ARG A 33 0.64 -10.17 -2.97
N LYS A 34 0.39 -8.87 -2.88
CA LYS A 34 1.02 -8.02 -1.86
C LYS A 34 0.54 -8.38 -0.46
N ILE A 35 -0.75 -8.60 -0.30
CA ILE A 35 -1.31 -9.02 0.99
C ILE A 35 -0.74 -10.38 1.40
N ALA A 36 -0.65 -11.34 0.46
CA ALA A 36 -0.07 -12.65 0.74
C ALA A 36 1.35 -12.54 1.28
N ALA A 37 2.14 -11.60 0.77
CA ALA A 37 3.50 -11.37 1.25
C ALA A 37 3.53 -10.69 2.63
N LEU A 38 2.52 -9.90 2.97
CA LEU A 38 2.42 -9.21 4.25
C LEU A 38 1.94 -10.10 5.39
N LEU A 39 1.05 -11.06 5.11
CA LEU A 39 0.46 -11.90 6.15
C LEU A 39 1.49 -12.60 7.04
N PRO A 40 2.56 -13.21 6.50
CA PRO A 40 3.56 -13.86 7.36
C PRO A 40 4.35 -12.90 8.25
N THR A 41 4.33 -11.60 7.95
CA THR A 41 5.11 -10.60 8.70
C THR A 41 4.47 -10.24 10.04
N GLY A 42 3.23 -10.61 10.27
CA GLY A 42 2.49 -10.18 11.45
C GLY A 42 1.94 -8.76 11.35
N ALA A 43 2.02 -8.13 10.18
CA ALA A 43 1.44 -6.81 9.97
C ALA A 43 -0.08 -6.83 10.16
N ILE A 44 -0.62 -5.72 10.67
CA ILE A 44 -2.06 -5.52 10.75
C ILE A 44 -2.51 -4.93 9.42
N VAL A 45 -3.03 -5.77 8.53
CA VAL A 45 -3.35 -5.38 7.16
C VAL A 45 -4.79 -4.87 7.07
N ARG A 46 -4.94 -3.69 6.47
CA ARG A 46 -6.22 -3.16 6.02
C ARG A 46 -6.18 -3.04 4.51
N VAL A 47 -7.22 -3.46 3.83
CA VAL A 47 -7.34 -3.36 2.37
C VAL A 47 -8.46 -2.39 2.03
N GLY A 48 -8.14 -1.37 1.25
CA GLY A 48 -9.10 -0.38 0.79
C GLY A 48 -9.41 -0.56 -0.68
N ALA A 49 -10.66 -0.86 -1.01
CA ALA A 49 -11.13 -1.04 -2.38
C ALA A 49 -12.64 -1.18 -2.42
N PRO A 50 -13.29 -0.78 -3.56
CA PRO A 50 -14.72 -1.00 -3.72
C PRO A 50 -15.10 -2.45 -3.98
N ALA A 51 -14.17 -3.25 -4.51
CA ALA A 51 -14.39 -4.66 -4.82
C ALA A 51 -13.14 -5.46 -4.48
N LEU A 52 -13.31 -6.72 -4.09
CA LEU A 52 -12.23 -7.58 -3.64
C LEU A 52 -12.13 -8.84 -4.50
N ASP A 53 -10.91 -9.23 -4.83
CA ASP A 53 -10.58 -10.57 -5.32
C ASP A 53 -11.13 -11.63 -4.35
N PRO A 54 -11.60 -12.80 -4.84
CA PRO A 54 -12.20 -13.81 -3.96
C PRO A 54 -11.32 -14.25 -2.79
N GLU A 55 -10.02 -14.41 -3.01
CA GLU A 55 -9.11 -14.81 -1.93
C GLU A 55 -8.95 -13.69 -0.90
N VAL A 56 -8.88 -12.44 -1.36
CA VAL A 56 -8.84 -11.28 -0.45
C VAL A 56 -10.13 -11.22 0.37
N ALA A 57 -11.28 -11.44 -0.26
CA ALA A 57 -12.56 -11.49 0.44
C ALA A 57 -12.59 -12.60 1.50
N ASP A 58 -11.99 -13.75 1.22
CA ASP A 58 -11.90 -14.86 2.19
C ASP A 58 -11.05 -14.46 3.40
N TRP A 59 -9.94 -13.75 3.20
CA TRP A 59 -9.13 -13.26 4.32
C TRP A 59 -9.90 -12.25 5.18
N VAL A 60 -10.70 -11.39 4.55
CA VAL A 60 -11.57 -10.46 5.28
C VAL A 60 -12.61 -11.23 6.09
N ALA A 61 -13.28 -12.21 5.48
CA ALA A 61 -14.31 -13.00 6.12
C ALA A 61 -13.78 -13.80 7.31
N SER A 62 -12.54 -14.28 7.23
CA SER A 62 -11.88 -15.02 8.30
C SER A 62 -11.26 -14.13 9.37
N GLY A 63 -11.35 -12.82 9.24
CA GLY A 63 -10.81 -11.86 10.21
C GLY A 63 -9.31 -11.67 10.14
N ARG A 64 -8.64 -12.15 9.10
CA ARG A 64 -7.18 -11.99 8.94
C ARG A 64 -6.78 -10.60 8.52
N ILE A 65 -7.63 -9.91 7.78
CA ILE A 65 -7.44 -8.52 7.35
C ILE A 65 -8.77 -7.77 7.49
N THR A 66 -8.70 -6.45 7.48
CA THR A 66 -9.88 -5.57 7.57
C THR A 66 -10.13 -4.90 6.23
N HIS A 67 -11.38 -4.82 5.81
CA HIS A 67 -11.79 -4.17 4.57
C HIS A 67 -12.30 -2.75 4.83
N LEU A 68 -11.74 -1.79 4.10
CA LEU A 68 -12.24 -0.42 4.01
C LEU A 68 -12.93 -0.28 2.66
N ASP A 69 -14.26 -0.26 2.67
CA ASP A 69 -15.04 -0.25 1.43
C ASP A 69 -15.05 1.14 0.79
N GLY A 70 -15.15 1.15 -0.55
CA GLY A 70 -15.32 2.36 -1.31
C GLY A 70 -14.04 2.89 -1.92
N ARG A 71 -14.05 4.19 -2.22
CA ARG A 71 -12.92 4.89 -2.81
C ARG A 71 -11.98 5.38 -1.73
N PHE A 72 -10.72 5.57 -2.11
CA PHE A 72 -9.70 6.05 -1.18
C PHE A 72 -10.13 7.33 -0.47
N GLU A 73 -9.96 7.33 0.84
CA GLU A 73 -10.11 8.49 1.71
C GLU A 73 -8.82 8.65 2.51
N SER A 74 -8.40 9.90 2.71
CA SER A 74 -7.11 10.17 3.35
C SER A 74 -7.02 9.60 4.76
N GLN A 75 -8.13 9.48 5.48
CA GLN A 75 -8.16 8.87 6.80
C GLN A 75 -7.82 7.38 6.81
N TRP A 76 -7.87 6.69 5.67
CA TRP A 76 -7.41 5.31 5.60
C TRP A 76 -5.94 5.17 5.98
N LEU A 77 -5.18 6.25 5.83
CA LEU A 77 -3.75 6.29 6.17
C LEU A 77 -3.49 6.49 7.67
N ASP A 78 -4.52 6.80 8.45
CA ASP A 78 -4.33 7.08 9.87
C ASP A 78 -3.74 5.87 10.60
N GLY A 79 -2.61 6.08 11.25
CA GLY A 79 -1.89 5.04 11.98
C GLY A 79 -1.06 4.08 11.12
N ALA A 80 -1.12 4.17 9.80
CA ALA A 80 -0.35 3.27 8.94
C ALA A 80 1.14 3.59 8.99
N TRP A 81 1.96 2.56 9.00
CA TRP A 81 3.42 2.67 8.88
C TRP A 81 3.85 2.77 7.43
N LEU A 82 3.16 2.03 6.57
CA LEU A 82 3.39 2.10 5.13
C LEU A 82 2.11 1.77 4.37
N VAL A 83 2.10 2.14 3.10
CA VAL A 83 1.00 1.84 2.18
C VAL A 83 1.54 1.23 0.91
N ILE A 84 0.87 0.20 0.43
CA ILE A 84 1.11 -0.40 -0.88
C ILE A 84 -0.07 -0.05 -1.76
N VAL A 85 0.20 0.60 -2.88
CA VAL A 85 -0.83 1.08 -3.80
C VAL A 85 -0.81 0.20 -5.04
N ALA A 86 -1.87 -0.56 -5.23
CA ALA A 86 -1.96 -1.60 -6.24
C ALA A 86 -3.26 -1.48 -7.05
N THR A 87 -3.59 -0.27 -7.49
CA THR A 87 -4.72 -0.02 -8.38
C THR A 87 -4.24 0.21 -9.81
N ASP A 88 -5.12 0.06 -10.78
CA ASP A 88 -4.85 0.41 -12.17
C ASP A 88 -5.33 1.82 -12.53
N ASP A 89 -5.79 2.59 -11.56
CA ASP A 89 -6.15 4.00 -11.74
C ASP A 89 -4.96 4.90 -11.35
N ALA A 90 -4.31 5.48 -12.35
CA ALA A 90 -3.12 6.30 -12.14
C ALA A 90 -3.40 7.53 -11.25
N GLU A 91 -4.58 8.13 -11.36
CA GLU A 91 -4.93 9.27 -10.53
C GLU A 91 -5.08 8.89 -9.06
N THR A 92 -5.74 7.79 -8.78
CA THR A 92 -5.85 7.26 -7.43
C THR A 92 -4.47 6.95 -6.85
N ASN A 93 -3.61 6.29 -7.64
CA ASN A 93 -2.26 5.94 -7.21
C ASN A 93 -1.46 7.18 -6.80
N ARG A 94 -1.53 8.24 -7.60
CA ARG A 94 -0.87 9.51 -7.29
C ARG A 94 -1.44 10.15 -6.04
N THR A 95 -2.75 10.20 -5.92
CA THR A 95 -3.43 10.79 -4.77
C THR A 95 -3.02 10.09 -3.46
N VAL A 96 -2.99 8.78 -3.47
CA VAL A 96 -2.57 8.00 -2.29
C VAL A 96 -1.11 8.27 -1.95
N ALA A 97 -0.23 8.24 -2.96
CA ALA A 97 1.20 8.47 -2.74
C ALA A 97 1.46 9.86 -2.17
N GLU A 98 0.82 10.90 -2.72
CA GLU A 98 0.97 12.27 -2.23
C GLU A 98 0.48 12.41 -0.79
N ALA A 99 -0.67 11.81 -0.46
CA ALA A 99 -1.22 11.84 0.89
C ALA A 99 -0.30 11.11 1.87
N ALA A 100 0.28 9.99 1.46
CA ALA A 100 1.23 9.24 2.28
C ALA A 100 2.51 10.03 2.53
N HIS A 101 3.08 10.62 1.48
CA HIS A 101 4.30 11.44 1.62
C HIS A 101 4.08 12.63 2.55
N ALA A 102 2.93 13.31 2.44
CA ALA A 102 2.59 14.43 3.31
C ALA A 102 2.51 14.02 4.79
N ARG A 103 2.20 12.77 5.06
CA ARG A 103 2.11 12.21 6.41
C ARG A 103 3.36 11.46 6.86
N ARG A 104 4.41 11.46 6.04
CA ARG A 104 5.64 10.71 6.30
C ARG A 104 5.41 9.21 6.43
N ILE A 105 4.48 8.70 5.66
CA ILE A 105 4.20 7.27 5.54
C ILE A 105 4.90 6.73 4.31
N TRP A 106 5.64 5.63 4.46
CA TRP A 106 6.30 4.99 3.34
C TRP A 106 5.27 4.47 2.34
N ALA A 107 5.48 4.75 1.05
CA ALA A 107 4.57 4.34 -0.02
C ALA A 107 5.30 3.54 -1.09
N ASN A 108 4.71 2.42 -1.48
CA ASN A 108 5.10 1.68 -2.67
C ASN A 108 3.93 1.67 -3.63
N VAL A 109 4.10 2.26 -4.80
CA VAL A 109 3.12 2.23 -5.88
C VAL A 109 3.61 1.21 -6.89
N VAL A 110 2.84 0.15 -7.07
CA VAL A 110 3.24 -0.98 -7.92
C VAL A 110 3.43 -0.48 -9.36
N ASP A 111 4.59 -0.82 -9.96
CA ASP A 111 4.99 -0.45 -11.30
C ASP A 111 5.12 1.07 -11.54
N ASP A 112 5.30 1.85 -10.48
CA ASP A 112 5.49 3.31 -10.61
C ASP A 112 6.59 3.77 -9.65
N ALA A 113 7.82 3.47 -9.99
CA ALA A 113 8.98 3.79 -9.15
C ALA A 113 9.08 5.28 -8.76
N PRO A 114 8.77 6.25 -9.64
CA PRO A 114 8.82 7.66 -9.25
C PRO A 114 7.90 8.06 -8.10
N LEU A 115 6.82 7.33 -7.88
CA LEU A 115 5.89 7.59 -6.77
C LEU A 115 6.26 6.83 -5.50
N CYS A 116 7.22 5.92 -5.56
CA CYS A 116 7.61 5.11 -4.41
C CYS A 116 8.59 5.83 -3.49
N SER A 117 8.42 5.66 -2.20
CA SER A 117 9.41 6.05 -1.19
C SER A 117 10.13 4.83 -0.58
N PHE A 118 9.69 3.61 -0.91
CA PHE A 118 10.42 2.36 -0.63
C PHE A 118 10.14 1.33 -1.71
N GLN A 119 10.96 0.32 -1.77
CA GLN A 119 10.82 -0.76 -2.74
C GLN A 119 10.91 -2.13 -2.08
#